data_1bbe167d82f4dd63eba607699bef5882
#
_entry.id   1bbe167d82f4dd63eba607699bef5882
#
_cell.length_a   1.000
_cell.length_b   1.000
_cell.length_c   1.000
_cell.angle_alpha   90.00
_cell.angle_beta   90.00
_cell.angle_gamma   90.00
#
_symmetry.space_group_name_H-M   'P 1'
#
loop_
_entity.id
_entity.type
_entity.pdbx_description
1 polymer ?
#
loop_
_entity_poly.entity_id
_entity_poly.type
_entity_poly.pdbx_seq_one_letter_code
_entity_poly.pdbx_strand_id
1 'polypeptide(L)'
;MEASAVILKGPKDLGLAKVALKAPAANDVVVQVAHSGISTGTEKLFWSGAMPPFPGMGYPLVPGYEAAGEVVEAGSNSGYSVGEHVFVPGANCYEDAFGLFGGSAEILVSDASRVTRIDRGFGAQGALLALAATARHAMAGVDKALPDLIVGHGTLGRLLARLTVAAGGPAPTVWEIDPDRMAGAQGYQVVHPDADTRKDYRAIYDASGRADLINDLIGRISRGGEIVLAG
;
A
#
# COMPACT_ATOMS: atom_id res chain seq x y z
N MET A 1 -27.50 -5.57 -4.55
CA MET A 1 -26.97 -4.89 -3.34
C MET A 1 -26.36 -3.58 -3.76
N GLU A 2 -26.40 -2.53 -2.93
CA GLU A 2 -25.77 -1.24 -3.22
C GLU A 2 -24.83 -0.85 -2.08
N ALA A 3 -23.79 -0.08 -2.40
CA ALA A 3 -22.85 0.48 -1.40
C ALA A 3 -22.56 1.94 -1.71
N SER A 4 -22.22 2.73 -0.68
CA SER A 4 -21.60 4.03 -0.87
C SER A 4 -20.13 3.83 -1.23
N ALA A 5 -19.67 4.52 -2.26
CA ALA A 5 -18.27 4.44 -2.70
C ALA A 5 -17.71 5.83 -3.01
N VAL A 6 -16.41 5.97 -2.83
CA VAL A 6 -15.64 7.05 -3.45
C VAL A 6 -15.57 6.75 -4.94
N ILE A 7 -15.95 7.69 -5.78
CA ILE A 7 -15.97 7.51 -7.23
C ILE A 7 -15.26 8.64 -7.96
N LEU A 8 -14.42 8.26 -8.90
CA LEU A 8 -13.87 9.15 -9.92
C LEU A 8 -14.76 9.01 -11.16
N LYS A 9 -15.59 9.99 -11.44
CA LYS A 9 -16.46 10.00 -12.65
C LYS A 9 -15.66 10.28 -13.91
N GLY A 10 -14.53 10.93 -13.74
CA GLY A 10 -13.54 11.28 -14.75
C GLY A 10 -12.36 11.97 -14.10
N PRO A 11 -11.35 12.39 -14.88
CA PRO A 11 -10.22 13.15 -14.35
C PRO A 11 -10.71 14.41 -13.62
N LYS A 12 -10.22 14.62 -12.40
CA LYS A 12 -10.54 15.73 -11.48
C LYS A 12 -12.02 15.81 -11.03
N ASP A 13 -12.80 14.76 -11.30
CA ASP A 13 -14.21 14.67 -10.88
C ASP A 13 -14.36 13.56 -9.84
N LEU A 14 -14.11 13.91 -8.57
CA LEU A 14 -14.18 13.03 -7.40
C LEU A 14 -15.46 13.30 -6.62
N GLY A 15 -16.16 12.25 -6.21
CA GLY A 15 -17.35 12.36 -5.38
C GLY A 15 -17.66 11.09 -4.61
N LEU A 16 -18.78 11.12 -3.90
CA LEU A 16 -19.43 9.96 -3.31
C LEU A 16 -20.66 9.59 -4.15
N ALA A 17 -20.86 8.30 -4.38
CA ALA A 17 -22.03 7.80 -5.09
C ALA A 17 -22.49 6.46 -4.50
N LYS A 18 -23.75 6.10 -4.75
CA LYS A 18 -24.22 4.72 -4.62
C LYS A 18 -23.82 3.97 -5.89
N VAL A 19 -23.29 2.79 -5.71
CA VAL A 19 -22.87 1.88 -6.79
C VAL A 19 -23.54 0.53 -6.61
N ALA A 20 -23.94 -0.08 -7.70
CA ALA A 20 -24.52 -1.42 -7.69
C ALA A 20 -23.40 -2.47 -7.56
N LEU A 21 -23.61 -3.43 -6.66
CA LEU A 21 -22.68 -4.55 -6.43
C LEU A 21 -23.20 -5.82 -7.07
N LYS A 22 -22.31 -6.59 -7.65
CA LYS A 22 -22.56 -7.95 -8.10
C LYS A 22 -23.03 -8.81 -6.92
N ALA A 23 -23.94 -9.75 -7.19
CA ALA A 23 -24.37 -10.71 -6.18
C ALA A 23 -23.18 -11.61 -5.75
N PRO A 24 -23.00 -11.85 -4.43
CA PRO A 24 -21.94 -12.73 -3.96
C PRO A 24 -22.19 -14.16 -4.38
N ALA A 25 -21.14 -14.87 -4.78
CA ALA A 25 -21.14 -16.29 -5.11
C ALA A 25 -20.74 -17.15 -3.90
N ALA A 26 -20.80 -18.48 -4.06
CA ALA A 26 -20.48 -19.41 -2.98
C ALA A 26 -19.03 -19.31 -2.45
N ASN A 27 -18.10 -18.82 -3.27
CA ASN A 27 -16.70 -18.63 -2.87
C ASN A 27 -16.40 -17.21 -2.37
N ASP A 28 -17.38 -16.31 -2.39
CA ASP A 28 -17.15 -14.91 -2.04
C ASP A 28 -17.38 -14.65 -0.57
N VAL A 29 -16.81 -13.53 -0.12
CA VAL A 29 -17.14 -12.88 1.14
C VAL A 29 -17.65 -11.48 0.87
N VAL A 30 -18.60 -11.03 1.68
CA VAL A 30 -19.05 -9.65 1.74
C VAL A 30 -18.40 -8.99 2.94
N VAL A 31 -17.69 -7.89 2.72
CA VAL A 31 -16.91 -7.22 3.75
C VAL A 31 -17.45 -5.81 3.97
N GLN A 32 -17.85 -5.52 5.21
CA GLN A 32 -18.11 -4.16 5.67
C GLN A 32 -16.78 -3.48 5.95
N VAL A 33 -16.41 -2.50 5.13
CA VAL A 33 -15.12 -1.81 5.24
C VAL A 33 -15.17 -0.82 6.40
N ALA A 34 -14.21 -0.93 7.31
CA ALA A 34 -14.02 0.00 8.41
C ALA A 34 -12.97 1.07 8.07
N HIS A 35 -11.93 0.69 7.34
CA HIS A 35 -10.82 1.56 6.96
C HIS A 35 -10.36 1.25 5.54
N SER A 36 -10.08 2.31 4.77
CA SER A 36 -9.48 2.22 3.45
C SER A 36 -8.33 3.22 3.33
N GLY A 37 -7.17 2.77 2.87
CA GLY A 37 -6.02 3.63 2.60
C GLY A 37 -6.20 4.42 1.31
N ILE A 38 -5.47 5.53 1.19
CA ILE A 38 -5.38 6.35 -0.01
C ILE A 38 -3.93 6.43 -0.43
N SER A 39 -3.59 5.90 -1.59
CA SER A 39 -2.25 6.01 -2.17
C SER A 39 -2.07 7.37 -2.83
N THR A 40 -1.16 8.17 -2.31
CA THR A 40 -0.84 9.49 -2.86
C THR A 40 -0.18 9.42 -4.25
N GLY A 41 0.32 8.26 -4.66
CA GLY A 41 0.83 7.99 -6.01
C GLY A 41 -0.28 7.57 -6.96
N THR A 42 -0.83 6.38 -6.77
CA THR A 42 -1.77 5.72 -7.68
C THR A 42 -3.08 6.49 -7.84
N GLU A 43 -3.75 6.84 -6.73
CA GLU A 43 -5.03 7.58 -6.79
C GLU A 43 -4.85 8.99 -7.36
N LYS A 44 -3.68 9.63 -7.12
CA LYS A 44 -3.37 10.92 -7.73
C LYS A 44 -3.26 10.82 -9.25
N LEU A 45 -2.68 9.74 -9.78
CA LEU A 45 -2.59 9.50 -11.23
C LEU A 45 -3.97 9.27 -11.84
N PHE A 46 -4.85 8.49 -11.20
CA PHE A 46 -6.23 8.32 -11.64
C PHE A 46 -7.00 9.65 -11.58
N TRP A 47 -6.92 10.35 -10.46
CA TRP A 47 -7.61 11.63 -10.28
C TRP A 47 -7.14 12.69 -11.28
N SER A 48 -5.86 12.77 -11.58
CA SER A 48 -5.33 13.74 -12.54
C SER A 48 -5.56 13.37 -14.01
N GLY A 49 -5.90 12.11 -14.29
CA GLY A 49 -5.97 11.56 -15.64
C GLY A 49 -4.60 11.25 -16.25
N ALA A 50 -3.53 11.28 -15.44
CA ALA A 50 -2.16 11.01 -15.89
C ALA A 50 -1.77 9.52 -15.81
N MET A 51 -2.68 8.65 -15.34
CA MET A 51 -2.43 7.20 -15.33
C MET A 51 -2.32 6.70 -16.78
N PRO A 52 -1.21 6.04 -17.15
CA PRO A 52 -1.11 5.40 -18.45
C PRO A 52 -2.25 4.40 -18.67
N PRO A 53 -2.84 4.31 -19.87
CA PRO A 53 -3.91 3.37 -20.14
C PRO A 53 -3.42 1.93 -20.04
N PHE A 54 -4.21 1.07 -19.38
CA PHE A 54 -3.96 -0.37 -19.28
C PHE A 54 -5.28 -1.15 -19.21
N PRO A 55 -5.28 -2.48 -19.46
CA PRO A 55 -6.49 -3.27 -19.48
C PRO A 55 -7.27 -3.19 -18.15
N GLY A 56 -8.58 -2.94 -18.24
CA GLY A 56 -9.47 -2.79 -17.08
C GLY A 56 -9.55 -1.39 -16.49
N MET A 57 -8.77 -0.44 -17.01
CA MET A 57 -8.89 0.96 -16.62
C MET A 57 -10.03 1.65 -17.36
N GLY A 58 -10.83 2.41 -16.64
CA GLY A 58 -11.90 3.23 -17.19
C GLY A 58 -12.59 4.07 -16.12
N TYR A 59 -13.43 4.98 -16.55
CA TYR A 59 -14.29 5.79 -15.68
C TYR A 59 -15.77 5.52 -16.00
N PRO A 60 -16.69 5.61 -15.03
CA PRO A 60 -16.45 5.90 -13.60
C PRO A 60 -15.66 4.79 -12.90
N LEU A 61 -14.81 5.17 -11.94
CA LEU A 61 -13.86 4.28 -11.27
C LEU A 61 -14.00 4.37 -9.75
N VAL A 62 -14.10 3.24 -9.07
CA VAL A 62 -13.89 3.14 -7.62
C VAL A 62 -12.41 2.81 -7.38
N PRO A 63 -11.62 3.70 -6.75
CA PRO A 63 -10.20 3.46 -6.48
C PRO A 63 -9.98 2.61 -5.23
N GLY A 64 -8.71 2.45 -4.84
CA GLY A 64 -8.30 1.88 -3.54
C GLY A 64 -7.95 0.40 -3.58
N TYR A 65 -6.85 0.04 -2.91
CA TYR A 65 -6.35 -1.34 -2.79
C TYR A 65 -5.92 -1.67 -1.35
N GLU A 66 -6.36 -0.88 -0.39
CA GLU A 66 -5.95 -0.93 1.01
C GLU A 66 -7.19 -0.92 1.91
N ALA A 67 -8.07 -1.92 1.77
CA ALA A 67 -9.28 -1.98 2.58
C ALA A 67 -9.12 -3.00 3.72
N ALA A 68 -9.64 -2.65 4.90
CA ALA A 68 -9.74 -3.53 6.05
C ALA A 68 -11.13 -3.40 6.68
N GLY A 69 -11.72 -4.54 7.06
CA GLY A 69 -13.08 -4.57 7.58
C GLY A 69 -13.47 -5.91 8.16
N GLU A 70 -14.76 -6.09 8.35
CA GLU A 70 -15.36 -7.30 8.93
C GLU A 70 -16.18 -8.05 7.88
N VAL A 71 -16.07 -9.36 7.84
CA VAL A 71 -16.92 -10.22 7.03
C VAL A 71 -18.34 -10.18 7.59
N VAL A 72 -19.29 -9.70 6.80
CA VAL A 72 -20.72 -9.62 7.15
C VAL A 72 -21.57 -10.70 6.47
N GLU A 73 -21.08 -11.29 5.38
CA GLU A 73 -21.66 -12.46 4.73
C GLU A 73 -20.53 -13.33 4.19
N ALA A 74 -20.66 -14.66 4.32
CA ALA A 74 -19.67 -15.61 3.86
C ALA A 74 -20.33 -16.69 3.01
N GLY A 75 -19.90 -16.84 1.77
CA GLY A 75 -20.35 -17.90 0.89
C GLY A 75 -20.00 -19.28 1.43
N SER A 76 -20.78 -20.28 1.08
CA SER A 76 -20.68 -21.64 1.64
C SER A 76 -19.32 -22.31 1.43
N ASN A 77 -18.56 -21.87 0.43
CA ASN A 77 -17.25 -22.41 0.08
C ASN A 77 -16.10 -21.41 0.40
N SER A 78 -16.39 -20.28 1.00
CA SER A 78 -15.39 -19.22 1.23
C SER A 78 -14.32 -19.61 2.28
N GLY A 79 -14.67 -20.50 3.20
CA GLY A 79 -13.80 -20.86 4.32
C GLY A 79 -13.68 -19.75 5.39
N TYR A 80 -14.51 -18.71 5.29
CA TYR A 80 -14.61 -17.61 6.27
C TYR A 80 -15.90 -17.70 7.07
N SER A 81 -15.94 -16.98 8.18
CA SER A 81 -17.11 -16.82 9.03
C SER A 81 -17.44 -15.34 9.22
N VAL A 82 -18.73 -15.06 9.42
CA VAL A 82 -19.18 -13.71 9.78
C VAL A 82 -18.52 -13.28 11.10
N GLY A 83 -18.07 -12.02 11.15
CA GLY A 83 -17.33 -11.45 12.28
C GLY A 83 -15.80 -11.54 12.18
N GLU A 84 -15.25 -12.30 11.23
CA GLU A 84 -13.81 -12.31 10.98
C GLU A 84 -13.34 -10.98 10.40
N HIS A 85 -12.19 -10.50 10.89
CA HIS A 85 -11.54 -9.29 10.39
C HIS A 85 -10.58 -9.64 9.26
N VAL A 86 -10.65 -8.84 8.20
CA VAL A 86 -9.95 -9.14 6.96
C VAL A 86 -9.38 -7.89 6.31
N PHE A 87 -8.29 -8.10 5.58
CA PHE A 87 -7.75 -7.17 4.60
C PHE A 87 -8.21 -7.60 3.20
N VAL A 88 -8.63 -6.63 2.38
CA VAL A 88 -9.04 -6.81 0.99
C VAL A 88 -8.18 -5.93 0.09
N PRO A 89 -7.40 -6.48 -0.85
CA PRO A 89 -6.52 -5.73 -1.75
C PRO A 89 -7.28 -5.07 -2.92
N GLY A 90 -8.51 -4.61 -2.66
CA GLY A 90 -9.45 -4.13 -3.66
C GLY A 90 -10.35 -5.24 -4.23
N ALA A 91 -11.45 -4.81 -4.84
CA ALA A 91 -12.48 -5.70 -5.39
C ALA A 91 -13.05 -5.14 -6.69
N ASN A 92 -13.19 -5.98 -7.71
CA ASN A 92 -13.91 -5.65 -8.96
C ASN A 92 -15.36 -6.16 -8.89
N CYS A 93 -16.11 -5.62 -7.93
CA CYS A 93 -17.45 -6.09 -7.59
C CYS A 93 -18.59 -5.17 -8.06
N TYR A 94 -18.31 -4.16 -8.87
CA TYR A 94 -19.28 -3.16 -9.32
C TYR A 94 -19.90 -3.53 -10.65
N GLU A 95 -21.19 -3.22 -10.84
CA GLU A 95 -21.92 -3.42 -12.10
C GLU A 95 -21.83 -2.19 -12.99
N ASP A 96 -21.79 -1.00 -12.38
CA ASP A 96 -21.92 0.31 -13.03
C ASP A 96 -20.65 1.18 -12.92
N ALA A 97 -19.55 0.62 -12.39
CA ALA A 97 -18.26 1.30 -12.28
C ALA A 97 -17.10 0.32 -12.47
N PHE A 98 -15.96 0.84 -12.88
CA PHE A 98 -14.71 0.10 -12.89
C PHE A 98 -14.18 -0.05 -11.46
N GLY A 99 -13.74 -1.23 -11.08
CA GLY A 99 -13.15 -1.55 -9.77
C GLY A 99 -11.64 -1.74 -9.87
N LEU A 100 -10.95 -0.72 -10.27
CA LEU A 100 -9.50 -0.77 -10.31
C LEU A 100 -8.91 0.26 -9.30
N PHE A 101 -8.57 -0.11 -8.10
CA PHE A 101 -8.65 -1.45 -7.53
C PHE A 101 -9.90 -1.69 -6.66
N GLY A 102 -10.80 -0.74 -6.55
CA GLY A 102 -12.15 -0.93 -6.04
C GLY A 102 -12.31 -1.03 -4.51
N GLY A 103 -11.30 -0.69 -3.72
CA GLY A 103 -11.34 -0.87 -2.27
C GLY A 103 -11.98 0.28 -1.48
N SER A 104 -12.25 1.43 -2.13
CA SER A 104 -12.76 2.63 -1.45
C SER A 104 -14.29 2.68 -1.46
N ALA A 105 -14.92 1.66 -0.91
CA ALA A 105 -16.36 1.55 -0.75
C ALA A 105 -16.75 1.04 0.64
N GLU A 106 -17.99 1.32 1.03
CA GLU A 106 -18.57 0.89 2.30
C GLU A 106 -18.67 -0.64 2.42
N ILE A 107 -19.02 -1.30 1.31
CA ILE A 107 -19.16 -2.76 1.22
C ILE A 107 -18.40 -3.24 0.00
N LEU A 108 -17.70 -4.36 0.16
CA LEU A 108 -17.01 -5.06 -0.92
C LEU A 108 -17.49 -6.51 -1.02
N VAL A 109 -17.56 -7.01 -2.25
CA VAL A 109 -17.71 -8.43 -2.55
C VAL A 109 -16.41 -8.91 -3.18
N SER A 110 -15.78 -9.93 -2.62
CA SER A 110 -14.49 -10.44 -3.10
C SER A 110 -14.42 -11.94 -2.98
N ASP A 111 -13.77 -12.58 -3.95
CA ASP A 111 -13.40 -13.99 -3.82
C ASP A 111 -12.51 -14.18 -2.57
N ALA A 112 -12.84 -15.18 -1.77
CA ALA A 112 -12.19 -15.46 -0.50
C ALA A 112 -10.69 -15.76 -0.63
N SER A 113 -10.23 -16.25 -1.78
CA SER A 113 -8.81 -16.50 -2.05
C SER A 113 -7.96 -15.22 -2.13
N ARG A 114 -8.60 -14.07 -2.33
CA ARG A 114 -7.94 -12.75 -2.38
C ARG A 114 -7.91 -12.05 -1.03
N VAL A 115 -8.67 -12.54 -0.07
CA VAL A 115 -8.87 -11.90 1.23
C VAL A 115 -7.91 -12.51 2.25
N THR A 116 -7.35 -11.68 3.12
CA THR A 116 -6.41 -12.12 4.15
C THR A 116 -6.97 -11.83 5.54
N ARG A 117 -7.03 -12.85 6.42
CA ARG A 117 -7.38 -12.66 7.83
C ARG A 117 -6.37 -11.77 8.51
N ILE A 118 -6.86 -10.84 9.32
CA ILE A 118 -6.04 -9.95 10.15
C ILE A 118 -6.58 -9.94 11.57
N ASP A 119 -5.73 -9.61 12.54
CA ASP A 119 -6.17 -9.41 13.91
C ASP A 119 -7.04 -8.14 14.01
N ARG A 120 -8.18 -8.26 14.70
CA ARG A 120 -9.10 -7.14 14.98
C ARG A 120 -8.38 -5.96 15.66
N GLY A 121 -7.39 -6.26 16.48
CA GLY A 121 -6.60 -5.26 17.21
C GLY A 121 -5.78 -4.33 16.33
N PHE A 122 -5.55 -4.67 15.06
CA PHE A 122 -4.86 -3.76 14.14
C PHE A 122 -5.67 -2.51 13.78
N GLY A 123 -7.01 -2.56 13.84
CA GLY A 123 -7.84 -1.41 13.47
C GLY A 123 -7.45 -0.83 12.10
N ALA A 124 -7.22 0.48 12.03
CA ALA A 124 -6.80 1.15 10.79
C ALA A 124 -5.45 0.65 10.22
N GLN A 125 -4.57 0.10 11.07
CA GLN A 125 -3.28 -0.44 10.61
C GLN A 125 -3.46 -1.68 9.72
N GLY A 126 -4.61 -2.37 9.80
CA GLY A 126 -4.93 -3.48 8.90
C GLY A 126 -4.91 -3.08 7.42
N ALA A 127 -5.26 -1.84 7.09
CA ALA A 127 -5.20 -1.32 5.73
C ALA A 127 -3.76 -1.21 5.19
N LEU A 128 -2.74 -1.13 6.07
CA LEU A 128 -1.34 -1.01 5.66
C LEU A 128 -0.75 -2.34 5.12
N LEU A 129 -1.51 -3.44 5.11
CA LEU A 129 -0.99 -4.74 4.69
C LEU A 129 -0.51 -4.73 3.23
N ALA A 130 -1.14 -3.96 2.34
CA ALA A 130 -0.68 -3.79 0.96
C ALA A 130 0.73 -3.18 0.89
N LEU A 131 0.94 -2.06 1.60
CA LEU A 131 2.24 -1.40 1.64
C LEU A 131 3.29 -2.23 2.40
N ALA A 132 2.89 -2.97 3.44
CA ALA A 132 3.75 -3.91 4.12
C ALA A 132 4.19 -5.06 3.19
N ALA A 133 3.29 -5.57 2.36
CA ALA A 133 3.61 -6.55 1.33
C ALA A 133 4.55 -5.97 0.26
N THR A 134 4.34 -4.73 -0.17
CA THR A 134 5.24 -4.01 -1.10
C THR A 134 6.63 -3.87 -0.49
N ALA A 135 6.74 -3.41 0.76
CA ALA A 135 8.01 -3.30 1.45
C ALA A 135 8.70 -4.67 1.57
N ARG A 136 7.96 -5.71 1.97
CA ARG A 136 8.48 -7.09 2.07
C ARG A 136 8.94 -7.63 0.72
N HIS A 137 8.18 -7.34 -0.36
CA HIS A 137 8.53 -7.74 -1.72
C HIS A 137 9.82 -7.05 -2.20
N ALA A 138 9.95 -5.75 -1.94
CA ALA A 138 11.16 -4.99 -2.27
C ALA A 138 12.41 -5.58 -1.60
N MET A 139 12.26 -6.13 -0.38
CA MET A 139 13.34 -6.77 0.38
C MET A 139 13.52 -8.26 0.04
N ALA A 140 12.58 -8.88 -0.71
CA ALA A 140 12.64 -10.30 -1.04
C ALA A 140 13.60 -10.55 -2.21
N GLY A 141 14.33 -11.65 -2.14
CA GLY A 141 15.23 -12.11 -3.22
C GLY A 141 16.35 -12.96 -2.64
N VAL A 142 16.91 -13.84 -3.47
CA VAL A 142 18.11 -14.59 -3.13
C VAL A 142 19.29 -13.60 -3.17
N ASP A 143 20.09 -13.59 -2.12
CA ASP A 143 21.26 -12.72 -1.95
C ASP A 143 20.96 -11.20 -1.93
N LYS A 144 19.71 -10.80 -1.80
CA LYS A 144 19.36 -9.38 -1.64
C LYS A 144 19.80 -8.84 -0.29
N ALA A 145 20.54 -7.73 -0.30
CA ALA A 145 20.92 -7.06 0.93
C ALA A 145 19.70 -6.37 1.57
N LEU A 146 19.57 -6.50 2.90
CA LEU A 146 18.58 -5.71 3.64
C LEU A 146 18.92 -4.22 3.56
N PRO A 147 17.94 -3.34 3.66
CA PRO A 147 18.16 -1.90 3.64
C PRO A 147 19.23 -1.44 4.62
N ASP A 148 20.26 -0.78 4.14
CA ASP A 148 21.32 -0.12 4.92
C ASP A 148 21.05 1.40 5.01
N LEU A 149 20.53 1.96 3.90
CA LEU A 149 19.94 3.30 3.84
C LEU A 149 18.53 3.21 3.28
N ILE A 150 17.58 3.92 3.91
CA ILE A 150 16.24 4.13 3.39
C ILE A 150 16.04 5.62 3.16
N VAL A 151 15.58 6.01 1.97
CA VAL A 151 15.33 7.40 1.60
C VAL A 151 13.85 7.69 1.70
N GLY A 152 13.46 8.58 2.62
CA GLY A 152 12.07 8.92 2.94
C GLY A 152 11.53 8.17 4.16
N HIS A 153 11.00 8.90 5.14
CA HIS A 153 10.38 8.36 6.35
C HIS A 153 8.85 8.45 6.32
N GLY A 154 8.26 8.32 5.10
CA GLY A 154 6.83 8.13 4.89
C GLY A 154 6.37 6.72 5.31
N THR A 155 5.12 6.37 4.99
CA THR A 155 4.55 5.06 5.38
C THR A 155 5.39 3.88 4.88
N LEU A 156 5.78 3.89 3.60
CA LEU A 156 6.59 2.82 3.01
C LEU A 156 7.99 2.76 3.62
N GLY A 157 8.66 3.90 3.80
CA GLY A 157 9.99 3.95 4.42
C GLY A 157 9.99 3.44 5.87
N ARG A 158 8.96 3.79 6.65
CA ARG A 158 8.76 3.27 8.01
C ARG A 158 8.55 1.75 8.02
N LEU A 159 7.79 1.22 7.08
CA LEU A 159 7.56 -0.23 6.94
C LEU A 159 8.86 -0.94 6.56
N LEU A 160 9.62 -0.43 5.60
CA LEU A 160 10.93 -0.96 5.23
C LEU A 160 11.89 -1.00 6.44
N ALA A 161 11.99 0.10 7.20
CA ALA A 161 12.86 0.18 8.36
C ALA A 161 12.46 -0.83 9.46
N ARG A 162 11.17 -0.90 9.79
CA ARG A 162 10.66 -1.84 10.79
C ARG A 162 10.81 -3.29 10.36
N LEU A 163 10.55 -3.60 9.09
CA LEU A 163 10.72 -4.95 8.54
C LEU A 163 12.20 -5.36 8.51
N THR A 164 13.13 -4.43 8.23
CA THR A 164 14.58 -4.67 8.31
C THR A 164 14.98 -5.10 9.72
N VAL A 165 14.54 -4.35 10.73
CA VAL A 165 14.81 -4.68 12.15
C VAL A 165 14.16 -6.00 12.54
N ALA A 166 12.89 -6.22 12.14
CA ALA A 166 12.17 -7.46 12.44
C ALA A 166 12.77 -8.70 11.76
N ALA A 167 13.44 -8.54 10.62
CA ALA A 167 14.17 -9.59 9.93
C ALA A 167 15.55 -9.90 10.58
N GLY A 168 15.90 -9.20 11.68
CA GLY A 168 17.19 -9.37 12.36
C GLY A 168 18.36 -8.68 11.65
N GLY A 169 18.08 -7.80 10.68
CA GLY A 169 19.10 -6.99 10.02
C GLY A 169 19.65 -5.88 10.92
N PRO A 170 20.83 -5.32 10.59
CA PRO A 170 21.30 -4.10 11.22
C PRO A 170 20.29 -2.98 11.09
N ALA A 171 20.20 -2.12 12.09
CA ALA A 171 19.32 -0.95 12.06
C ALA A 171 19.70 -0.03 10.88
N PRO A 172 18.79 0.23 9.93
CA PRO A 172 19.09 1.08 8.80
C PRO A 172 19.20 2.55 9.23
N THR A 173 19.97 3.34 8.48
CA THR A 173 19.83 4.80 8.48
C THR A 173 18.63 5.19 7.64
N VAL A 174 17.80 6.11 8.10
CA VAL A 174 16.66 6.63 7.32
C VAL A 174 16.84 8.13 7.11
N TRP A 175 16.75 8.56 5.86
CA TRP A 175 16.77 9.97 5.51
C TRP A 175 15.38 10.57 5.47
N GLU A 176 15.21 11.74 6.08
CA GLU A 176 13.99 12.53 5.99
C GLU A 176 14.35 14.03 6.01
N ILE A 177 13.69 14.79 5.15
CA ILE A 177 13.88 16.26 5.05
C ILE A 177 12.78 17.04 5.77
N ASP A 178 11.63 16.41 6.00
CA ASP A 178 10.49 17.01 6.68
C ASP A 178 10.64 16.79 8.21
N PRO A 179 10.84 17.85 9.01
CA PRO A 179 11.00 17.73 10.47
C PRO A 179 9.81 17.03 11.15
N ASP A 180 8.59 17.23 10.63
CA ASP A 180 7.38 16.65 11.20
C ASP A 180 7.31 15.12 11.01
N ARG A 181 8.07 14.59 10.05
CA ARG A 181 8.15 13.15 9.77
C ARG A 181 9.34 12.47 10.43
N MET A 182 10.28 13.21 11.00
CA MET A 182 11.47 12.60 11.62
C MET A 182 11.15 11.77 12.87
N ALA A 183 10.07 12.08 13.57
CA ALA A 183 9.67 11.38 14.79
C ALA A 183 9.10 9.97 14.51
N GLY A 184 9.06 9.11 15.56
CA GLY A 184 8.39 7.80 15.54
C GLY A 184 9.26 6.65 15.01
N ALA A 185 10.57 6.81 14.94
CA ALA A 185 11.51 5.72 14.68
C ALA A 185 11.48 4.69 15.84
N GLN A 186 11.57 3.41 15.49
CA GLN A 186 11.60 2.30 16.45
C GLN A 186 12.70 1.32 16.09
N GLY A 187 13.81 1.36 16.82
CA GLY A 187 14.95 0.49 16.59
C GLY A 187 15.86 0.89 15.41
N TYR A 188 15.69 2.08 14.86
CA TYR A 188 16.53 2.68 13.81
C TYR A 188 16.63 4.20 14.01
N GLN A 189 17.51 4.86 13.27
CA GLN A 189 17.68 6.32 13.35
C GLN A 189 17.17 7.03 12.10
N VAL A 190 16.64 8.25 12.30
CA VAL A 190 16.25 9.16 11.21
C VAL A 190 17.14 10.37 11.26
N VAL A 191 17.72 10.74 10.12
CA VAL A 191 18.63 11.87 10.00
C VAL A 191 18.28 12.71 8.78
N HIS A 192 18.61 14.01 8.82
CA HIS A 192 18.57 14.82 7.61
C HIS A 192 19.74 14.41 6.69
N PRO A 193 19.54 14.29 5.37
CA PRO A 193 20.59 13.83 4.45
C PRO A 193 21.86 14.68 4.49
N ASP A 194 21.77 15.98 4.78
CA ASP A 194 22.93 16.87 4.91
C ASP A 194 23.79 16.56 6.13
N ALA A 195 23.22 15.92 7.15
CA ALA A 195 23.95 15.51 8.35
C ALA A 195 24.65 14.15 8.18
N ASP A 196 24.36 13.44 7.09
CA ASP A 196 24.93 12.15 6.81
C ASP A 196 26.10 12.27 5.83
N THR A 197 27.29 11.92 6.30
CA THR A 197 28.53 11.96 5.48
C THR A 197 28.91 10.59 4.89
N ARG A 198 28.17 9.51 5.22
CA ARG A 198 28.47 8.15 4.80
C ARG A 198 28.33 7.97 3.27
N LYS A 199 29.28 7.23 2.66
CA LYS A 199 29.39 6.99 1.21
C LYS A 199 29.72 5.53 0.86
N ASP A 200 29.35 4.60 1.71
CA ASP A 200 29.63 3.18 1.55
C ASP A 200 28.43 2.29 1.85
N TYR A 201 27.23 2.80 1.55
CA TYR A 201 25.99 2.03 1.72
C TYR A 201 25.96 0.82 0.80
N ARG A 202 25.65 -0.34 1.35
CA ARG A 202 25.58 -1.60 0.57
C ARG A 202 24.25 -1.76 -0.15
N ALA A 203 23.17 -1.28 0.44
CA ALA A 203 21.83 -1.35 -0.13
C ALA A 203 21.04 -0.07 0.21
N ILE A 204 20.66 0.68 -0.80
CA ILE A 204 19.86 1.90 -0.67
C ILE A 204 18.46 1.62 -1.19
N TYR A 205 17.44 1.83 -0.34
CA TYR A 205 16.04 1.69 -0.70
C TYR A 205 15.39 3.06 -0.78
N ASP A 206 15.04 3.49 -1.98
CA ASP A 206 14.38 4.78 -2.19
C ASP A 206 12.86 4.61 -2.12
N ALA A 207 12.26 5.19 -1.09
CA ALA A 207 10.82 5.29 -0.84
C ALA A 207 10.34 6.75 -0.87
N SER A 208 11.13 7.65 -1.45
CA SER A 208 10.83 9.09 -1.48
C SER A 208 9.86 9.49 -2.61
N GLY A 209 9.79 8.69 -3.66
CA GLY A 209 9.07 9.02 -4.90
C GLY A 209 9.72 10.16 -5.71
N ARG A 210 10.99 10.49 -5.45
CA ARG A 210 11.74 11.57 -6.10
C ARG A 210 12.76 11.04 -7.10
N ALA A 211 12.45 11.14 -8.38
CA ALA A 211 13.31 10.64 -9.45
C ALA A 211 14.65 11.42 -9.60
N ASP A 212 14.71 12.65 -9.08
CA ASP A 212 15.89 13.52 -9.16
C ASP A 212 17.03 13.12 -8.21
N LEU A 213 16.78 12.25 -7.21
CA LEU A 213 17.77 11.84 -6.22
C LEU A 213 18.76 10.77 -6.71
N ILE A 214 18.49 10.10 -7.81
CA ILE A 214 19.28 8.93 -8.23
C ILE A 214 20.79 9.20 -8.34
N ASN A 215 21.18 10.37 -8.83
CA ASN A 215 22.59 10.73 -8.97
C ASN A 215 23.27 10.92 -7.60
N ASP A 216 22.57 11.49 -6.64
CA ASP A 216 23.08 11.67 -5.27
C ASP A 216 23.23 10.30 -4.59
N LEU A 217 22.28 9.39 -4.79
CA LEU A 217 22.32 8.04 -4.24
C LEU A 217 23.47 7.21 -4.83
N ILE A 218 23.76 7.37 -6.13
CA ILE A 218 24.94 6.77 -6.76
C ILE A 218 26.24 7.25 -6.09
N GLY A 219 26.29 8.51 -5.66
CA GLY A 219 27.42 9.05 -4.90
C GLY A 219 27.57 8.53 -3.47
N ARG A 220 26.57 7.79 -2.97
CA ARG A 220 26.51 7.25 -1.59
C ARG A 220 26.68 5.74 -1.52
N ILE A 221 26.55 5.03 -2.64
CA ILE A 221 26.61 3.58 -2.66
C ILE A 221 28.03 3.05 -2.70
N SER A 222 28.28 1.94 -2.01
CA SER A 222 29.55 1.23 -2.08
C SER A 222 29.72 0.51 -3.43
N ARG A 223 30.95 0.17 -3.77
CA ARG A 223 31.23 -0.67 -4.96
C ARG A 223 30.51 -2.02 -4.84
N GLY A 224 29.73 -2.37 -5.86
CA GLY A 224 28.93 -3.60 -5.88
C GLY A 224 27.67 -3.55 -5.02
N GLY A 225 27.32 -2.38 -4.47
CA GLY A 225 26.04 -2.17 -3.78
C GLY A 225 24.86 -2.06 -4.75
N GLU A 226 23.65 -2.05 -4.21
CA GLU A 226 22.40 -1.96 -4.98
C GLU A 226 21.54 -0.76 -4.56
N ILE A 227 20.81 -0.19 -5.52
CA ILE A 227 19.75 0.79 -5.28
C ILE A 227 18.44 0.18 -5.70
N VAL A 228 17.48 0.14 -4.78
CA VAL A 228 16.11 -0.38 -4.99
C VAL A 228 15.15 0.81 -4.99
N LEU A 229 14.49 1.05 -6.11
CA LEU A 229 13.44 2.07 -6.21
C LEU A 229 12.12 1.41 -5.77
N ALA A 230 11.64 1.77 -4.58
CA ALA A 230 10.48 1.15 -3.94
C ALA A 230 9.25 2.08 -3.88
N GLY A 231 9.41 3.38 -4.15
CA GLY A 231 8.37 4.40 -4.08
C GLY A 231 8.11 5.13 -5.38
#